data_351dc312f3899318148fc89101148755
#
_entry.id   351dc312f3899318148fc89101148755
#
_cell.length_a   1.000
_cell.length_b   1.000
_cell.length_c   1.000
_cell.angle_alpha   90.00
_cell.angle_beta   90.00
_cell.angle_gamma   90.00
#
_symmetry.space_group_name_H-M   'P 1'
#
loop_
_entity.id
_entity.type
_entity.pdbx_description
1 polymer ?
#
loop_
_entity_poly.entity_id
_entity_poly.type
_entity_poly.pdbx_seq_one_letter_code
_entity_poly.pdbx_strand_id
1 'polypeptide(L)'
;KALKENEQLSEFEKTAVANKENDRIAQSLYVNGYASPDGPEKFNDKLASARSETGRKAVEKILAEYGFNIDAAGYGEDWEGFKEMVEKSNINDKDLILQVLSLYNSPAERESEIKNMSSVYGELKEDVLPKLRRAQLVNNMEITGKSDAEMQALVNSGKLDELNNEELLHVATLIEDNAVKAKVLEYAAKKYDDSRAYTNLGAAYLQMGDADKALAALTQAVKLGGNTQELNSNLALANLAAGNVDEAKKYAAAADAQTKSLIAAAQGQYGDAAAKLKGYNAAVAAVMNNDLSAAKKALAGENSADADYLRAVIATKEGDMKTAGAQLKAAVAKDSALAKKASKDVNLKPLFKSGFKF
;
A
#
# COMPACT_ATOMS: atom_id res chain seq x y z
N LYS A 1 -40.10 19.17 -19.26
CA LYS A 1 -39.03 19.63 -20.18
C LYS A 1 -37.75 20.01 -19.41
N ALA A 2 -37.84 20.78 -18.33
CA ALA A 2 -36.67 21.25 -17.55
C ALA A 2 -35.84 20.14 -16.90
N LEU A 3 -36.42 18.96 -16.54
CA LEU A 3 -35.69 17.84 -15.91
C LEU A 3 -34.83 17.06 -16.91
N LYS A 4 -35.23 16.95 -18.18
CA LYS A 4 -34.46 16.25 -19.22
C LYS A 4 -33.24 17.03 -19.73
N GLU A 5 -33.18 18.31 -19.44
CA GLU A 5 -32.11 19.23 -19.87
C GLU A 5 -31.09 19.52 -18.74
N ASN A 6 -31.23 18.87 -17.60
CA ASN A 6 -30.30 19.02 -16.46
C ASN A 6 -29.08 18.10 -16.65
N GLU A 7 -27.93 18.71 -16.90
CA GLU A 7 -26.66 18.03 -17.14
C GLU A 7 -26.28 17.09 -15.99
N GLN A 8 -26.50 17.49 -14.74
CA GLN A 8 -26.24 16.67 -13.56
C GLN A 8 -27.12 15.40 -13.52
N LEU A 9 -28.38 15.51 -13.94
CA LEU A 9 -29.29 14.37 -13.99
C LEU A 9 -28.90 13.41 -15.11
N SER A 10 -28.45 13.92 -16.26
CA SER A 10 -27.95 13.10 -17.36
C SER A 10 -26.65 12.37 -16.99
N GLU A 11 -25.76 13.01 -16.23
CA GLU A 11 -24.52 12.39 -15.74
C GLU A 11 -24.83 11.32 -14.68
N PHE A 12 -25.77 11.58 -13.78
CA PHE A 12 -26.24 10.59 -12.82
C PHE A 12 -26.82 9.36 -13.51
N GLU A 13 -27.68 9.54 -14.52
CA GLU A 13 -28.24 8.46 -15.33
C GLU A 13 -27.14 7.61 -15.99
N LYS A 14 -26.22 8.25 -16.71
CA LYS A 14 -25.11 7.57 -17.37
C LYS A 14 -24.26 6.76 -16.40
N THR A 15 -23.94 7.35 -15.25
CA THR A 15 -23.14 6.69 -14.21
C THR A 15 -23.87 5.49 -13.61
N ALA A 16 -25.16 5.65 -13.26
CA ALA A 16 -25.95 4.58 -12.69
C ALA A 16 -26.11 3.39 -13.66
N VAL A 17 -26.35 3.68 -14.96
CA VAL A 17 -26.47 2.65 -15.99
C VAL A 17 -25.15 1.93 -16.23
N ALA A 18 -24.04 2.66 -16.37
CA ALA A 18 -22.72 2.07 -16.56
C ALA A 18 -22.32 1.17 -15.38
N ASN A 19 -22.64 1.58 -14.15
CA ASN A 19 -22.37 0.79 -12.96
C ASN A 19 -23.22 -0.48 -12.89
N LYS A 20 -24.45 -0.45 -13.40
CA LYS A 20 -25.33 -1.63 -13.43
C LYS A 20 -24.81 -2.76 -14.34
N GLU A 21 -24.09 -2.39 -15.39
CA GLU A 21 -23.47 -3.34 -16.32
C GLU A 21 -22.19 -3.97 -15.75
N ASN A 22 -21.71 -3.50 -14.62
CA ASN A 22 -20.51 -3.99 -13.97
C ASN A 22 -20.86 -4.87 -12.75
N ASP A 23 -20.70 -6.18 -12.90
CA ASP A 23 -20.99 -7.17 -11.85
C ASP A 23 -20.22 -6.96 -10.53
N ARG A 24 -19.20 -6.11 -10.54
CA ARG A 24 -18.40 -5.77 -9.35
C ARG A 24 -18.93 -4.55 -8.59
N ILE A 25 -19.95 -3.88 -9.10
CA ILE A 25 -20.51 -2.68 -8.49
C ILE A 25 -21.93 -2.99 -7.98
N ALA A 26 -22.06 -3.12 -6.67
CA ALA A 26 -23.35 -3.03 -6.02
C ALA A 26 -23.68 -1.55 -5.81
N GLN A 27 -24.86 -1.11 -6.25
CA GLN A 27 -25.27 0.28 -6.10
C GLN A 27 -26.68 0.40 -5.54
N SER A 28 -26.89 1.46 -4.75
CA SER A 28 -28.17 1.83 -4.18
C SER A 28 -28.45 3.29 -4.44
N LEU A 29 -29.59 3.57 -5.04
CA LEU A 29 -29.97 4.91 -5.46
C LEU A 29 -30.95 5.52 -4.46
N TYR A 30 -30.68 6.74 -4.03
CA TYR A 30 -31.50 7.48 -3.07
C TYR A 30 -31.84 8.87 -3.59
N VAL A 31 -32.99 9.37 -3.18
CA VAL A 31 -33.37 10.76 -3.34
C VAL A 31 -33.63 11.38 -1.97
N ASN A 32 -32.72 12.22 -1.54
CA ASN A 32 -32.78 12.91 -0.25
C ASN A 32 -33.42 14.27 -0.44
N GLY A 33 -34.54 14.49 0.23
CA GLY A 33 -35.27 15.76 0.19
C GLY A 33 -34.90 16.64 1.37
N TYR A 34 -34.68 17.90 1.11
CA TYR A 34 -34.31 18.90 2.12
C TYR A 34 -35.21 20.13 2.07
N ALA A 35 -35.39 20.78 3.21
CA ALA A 35 -36.00 22.07 3.36
C ALA A 35 -34.95 23.11 3.84
N SER A 36 -35.19 24.36 3.55
CA SER A 36 -34.41 25.45 4.13
C SER A 36 -34.75 25.61 5.61
N PRO A 37 -33.79 25.96 6.48
CA PRO A 37 -34.02 26.18 7.89
C PRO A 37 -34.66 27.56 8.15
N ASP A 38 -35.87 27.79 7.61
CA ASP A 38 -36.64 29.00 7.71
C ASP A 38 -38.14 28.67 7.89
N GLY A 39 -38.55 28.38 9.11
CA GLY A 39 -39.96 28.11 9.41
C GLY A 39 -40.13 26.93 10.39
N PRO A 40 -41.39 26.53 10.66
CA PRO A 40 -41.64 25.45 11.63
C PRO A 40 -41.07 24.11 11.18
N GLU A 41 -40.24 23.48 12.01
CA GLU A 41 -39.55 22.21 11.77
C GLU A 41 -40.49 21.13 11.22
N LYS A 42 -41.66 20.93 11.87
CA LYS A 42 -42.68 19.97 11.43
C LYS A 42 -43.21 20.24 10.02
N PHE A 43 -43.23 21.49 9.59
CA PHE A 43 -43.63 21.86 8.23
C PHE A 43 -42.49 21.56 7.24
N ASN A 44 -41.27 21.85 7.63
CA ASN A 44 -40.07 21.56 6.85
C ASN A 44 -39.86 20.07 6.66
N ASP A 45 -40.15 19.23 7.64
CA ASP A 45 -40.13 17.76 7.51
C ASP A 45 -41.10 17.27 6.43
N LYS A 46 -42.32 17.81 6.40
CA LYS A 46 -43.30 17.48 5.36
C LYS A 46 -42.87 17.95 3.98
N LEU A 47 -42.27 19.14 3.89
CA LEU A 47 -41.75 19.67 2.62
C LEU A 47 -40.56 18.84 2.12
N ALA A 48 -39.66 18.46 2.99
CA ALA A 48 -38.51 17.61 2.68
C ALA A 48 -38.98 16.24 2.14
N SER A 49 -39.91 15.60 2.84
CA SER A 49 -40.51 14.33 2.40
C SER A 49 -41.25 14.44 1.06
N ALA A 50 -42.01 15.51 0.85
CA ALA A 50 -42.68 15.73 -0.42
C ALA A 50 -41.69 15.99 -1.57
N ARG A 51 -40.55 16.67 -1.30
CA ARG A 51 -39.50 16.90 -2.29
C ARG A 51 -38.77 15.62 -2.66
N SER A 52 -38.41 14.78 -1.67
CA SER A 52 -37.77 13.49 -1.93
C SER A 52 -38.66 12.59 -2.79
N GLU A 53 -39.94 12.51 -2.48
CA GLU A 53 -40.89 11.71 -3.24
C GLU A 53 -41.12 12.24 -4.65
N THR A 54 -41.17 13.55 -4.81
CA THR A 54 -41.30 14.19 -6.15
C THR A 54 -40.03 13.94 -6.97
N GLY A 55 -38.86 14.08 -6.35
CA GLY A 55 -37.57 13.76 -6.96
C GLY A 55 -37.47 12.29 -7.35
N ARG A 56 -37.86 11.36 -6.47
CA ARG A 56 -37.89 9.93 -6.73
C ARG A 56 -38.69 9.60 -7.97
N LYS A 57 -39.95 10.07 -8.06
CA LYS A 57 -40.80 9.87 -9.23
C LYS A 57 -40.20 10.43 -10.53
N ALA A 58 -39.48 11.53 -10.45
CA ALA A 58 -38.81 12.08 -11.59
C ALA A 58 -37.65 11.24 -12.07
N VAL A 59 -36.82 10.74 -11.15
CA VAL A 59 -35.69 9.86 -11.44
C VAL A 59 -36.15 8.48 -11.90
N GLU A 60 -37.16 7.88 -11.27
CA GLU A 60 -37.79 6.64 -11.71
C GLU A 60 -38.26 6.70 -13.15
N LYS A 61 -38.85 7.82 -13.57
CA LYS A 61 -39.31 8.00 -14.95
C LYS A 61 -38.15 8.02 -15.95
N ILE A 62 -36.98 8.53 -15.54
CA ILE A 62 -35.77 8.59 -16.38
C ILE A 62 -35.09 7.22 -16.46
N LEU A 63 -35.04 6.53 -15.33
CA LEU A 63 -34.39 5.21 -15.17
C LEU A 63 -35.36 4.03 -15.38
N ALA A 64 -36.58 4.27 -15.87
CA ALA A 64 -37.63 3.23 -15.98
C ALA A 64 -37.21 2.02 -16.82
N GLU A 65 -36.44 2.26 -17.88
CA GLU A 65 -35.98 1.22 -18.81
C GLU A 65 -34.93 0.29 -18.18
N TYR A 66 -34.27 0.76 -17.13
CA TYR A 66 -33.15 0.05 -16.49
C TYR A 66 -33.54 -0.73 -15.24
N GLY A 67 -34.77 -0.61 -14.74
CA GLY A 67 -35.29 -1.38 -13.62
C GLY A 67 -34.56 -1.14 -12.30
N PHE A 68 -34.22 0.11 -11.99
CA PHE A 68 -33.63 0.50 -10.70
C PHE A 68 -34.73 0.62 -9.62
N ASN A 69 -34.39 0.19 -8.39
CA ASN A 69 -35.13 0.59 -7.22
C ASN A 69 -34.53 1.89 -6.66
N ILE A 70 -35.38 2.87 -6.37
CA ILE A 70 -34.96 4.19 -5.92
C ILE A 70 -35.68 4.50 -4.61
N ASP A 71 -34.93 4.65 -3.54
CA ASP A 71 -35.46 5.00 -2.23
C ASP A 71 -35.55 6.53 -2.07
N ALA A 72 -36.47 7.00 -1.25
CA ALA A 72 -36.65 8.41 -0.95
C ALA A 72 -36.72 8.65 0.55
N ALA A 73 -36.00 9.65 1.04
CA ALA A 73 -36.03 10.08 2.42
C ALA A 73 -36.07 11.61 2.55
N GLY A 74 -36.94 12.13 3.40
CA GLY A 74 -36.97 13.54 3.78
C GLY A 74 -36.14 13.76 5.04
N TYR A 75 -35.18 14.65 4.98
CA TYR A 75 -34.25 14.95 6.08
C TYR A 75 -34.58 16.25 6.83
N GLY A 76 -35.73 16.88 6.52
CA GLY A 76 -36.10 18.13 7.16
C GLY A 76 -35.21 19.30 6.73
N GLU A 77 -34.76 20.06 7.70
CA GLU A 77 -33.93 21.25 7.50
C GLU A 77 -32.48 20.90 7.18
N ASP A 78 -31.93 21.47 6.11
CA ASP A 78 -30.56 21.24 5.61
C ASP A 78 -29.53 22.13 6.33
N TRP A 79 -29.31 21.86 7.62
CA TRP A 79 -28.34 22.61 8.41
C TRP A 79 -26.88 22.36 7.99
N GLU A 80 -26.58 21.18 7.51
CA GLU A 80 -25.25 20.87 6.97
C GLU A 80 -24.98 21.59 5.67
N GLY A 81 -25.92 21.52 4.72
CA GLY A 81 -25.84 22.27 3.48
C GLY A 81 -25.84 23.79 3.72
N PHE A 82 -26.56 24.27 4.73
CA PHE A 82 -26.53 25.66 5.14
C PHE A 82 -25.11 26.07 5.58
N LYS A 83 -24.50 25.31 6.48
CA LYS A 83 -23.12 25.54 6.93
C LYS A 83 -22.14 25.56 5.75
N GLU A 84 -22.18 24.55 4.89
CA GLU A 84 -21.31 24.45 3.72
C GLU A 84 -21.44 25.62 2.76
N MET A 85 -22.69 26.07 2.51
CA MET A 85 -22.95 27.21 1.64
C MET A 85 -22.49 28.55 2.25
N VAL A 86 -22.66 28.72 3.56
CA VAL A 86 -22.15 29.90 4.28
C VAL A 86 -20.62 29.93 4.25
N GLU A 87 -19.96 28.82 4.51
CA GLU A 87 -18.50 28.72 4.44
C GLU A 87 -17.93 29.12 3.06
N LYS A 88 -18.61 28.73 1.99
CA LYS A 88 -18.23 29.03 0.61
C LYS A 88 -18.71 30.40 0.10
N SER A 89 -19.54 31.09 0.87
CA SER A 89 -20.10 32.38 0.50
C SER A 89 -19.16 33.55 0.80
N ASN A 90 -19.48 34.72 0.17
CA ASN A 90 -18.85 35.99 0.51
C ASN A 90 -19.76 36.86 1.42
N ILE A 91 -20.69 36.24 2.13
CA ILE A 91 -21.60 36.93 3.05
C ILE A 91 -20.78 37.59 4.17
N ASN A 92 -21.12 38.82 4.49
CA ASN A 92 -20.54 39.52 5.60
C ASN A 92 -20.87 38.78 6.94
N ASP A 93 -19.96 38.83 7.88
CA ASP A 93 -20.11 38.19 9.22
C ASP A 93 -20.35 36.66 9.16
N LYS A 94 -19.93 35.96 8.07
CA LYS A 94 -20.08 34.51 7.95
C LYS A 94 -19.50 33.74 9.14
N ASP A 95 -18.39 34.20 9.72
CA ASP A 95 -17.76 33.56 10.88
C ASP A 95 -18.67 33.61 12.12
N LEU A 96 -19.46 34.68 12.28
CA LEU A 96 -20.45 34.81 13.33
C LEU A 96 -21.60 33.81 13.13
N ILE A 97 -22.08 33.63 11.89
CA ILE A 97 -23.10 32.62 11.56
C ILE A 97 -22.60 31.22 11.90
N LEU A 98 -21.38 30.89 11.49
CA LEU A 98 -20.76 29.60 11.76
C LEU A 98 -20.56 29.35 13.26
N GLN A 99 -20.26 30.41 14.02
CA GLN A 99 -20.18 30.36 15.47
C GLN A 99 -21.54 30.05 16.11
N VAL A 100 -22.62 30.67 15.64
CA VAL A 100 -24.00 30.33 16.08
C VAL A 100 -24.31 28.85 15.86
N LEU A 101 -23.98 28.32 14.69
CA LEU A 101 -24.18 26.89 14.39
C LEU A 101 -23.42 25.96 15.32
N SER A 102 -22.28 26.41 15.83
CA SER A 102 -21.45 25.61 16.77
C SER A 102 -21.94 25.69 18.23
N LEU A 103 -22.52 26.82 18.61
CA LEU A 103 -22.95 27.09 19.99
C LEU A 103 -24.34 26.49 20.29
N TYR A 104 -25.24 26.53 19.33
CA TYR A 104 -26.62 26.09 19.52
C TYR A 104 -26.87 24.73 18.84
N ASN A 105 -27.41 23.79 19.58
CA ASN A 105 -27.73 22.45 19.06
C ASN A 105 -29.18 22.32 18.58
N SER A 106 -30.08 23.16 19.09
CA SER A 106 -31.48 23.16 18.72
C SER A 106 -31.69 23.92 17.40
N PRO A 107 -32.37 23.32 16.39
CA PRO A 107 -32.74 24.01 15.15
C PRO A 107 -33.47 25.31 15.38
N ALA A 108 -34.43 25.36 16.32
CA ALA A 108 -35.21 26.56 16.63
C ALA A 108 -34.36 27.68 17.23
N GLU A 109 -33.36 27.35 18.06
CA GLU A 109 -32.43 28.34 18.62
C GLU A 109 -31.50 28.88 17.54
N ARG A 110 -30.94 28.01 16.68
CA ARG A 110 -30.13 28.40 15.52
C ARG A 110 -30.90 29.36 14.59
N GLU A 111 -32.12 29.01 14.25
CA GLU A 111 -32.98 29.81 13.39
C GLU A 111 -33.27 31.19 14.03
N SER A 112 -33.61 31.22 15.33
CA SER A 112 -33.88 32.46 16.05
C SER A 112 -32.66 33.39 16.08
N GLU A 113 -31.50 32.87 16.41
CA GLU A 113 -30.27 33.66 16.49
C GLU A 113 -29.83 34.20 15.12
N ILE A 114 -29.93 33.38 14.05
CA ILE A 114 -29.62 33.80 12.70
C ILE A 114 -30.61 34.90 12.21
N LYS A 115 -31.89 34.77 12.53
CA LYS A 115 -32.90 35.83 12.22
C LYS A 115 -32.65 37.13 12.94
N ASN A 116 -32.11 37.07 14.16
CA ASN A 116 -31.77 38.26 14.94
C ASN A 116 -30.58 39.04 14.33
N MET A 117 -29.78 38.40 13.47
CA MET A 117 -28.73 39.06 12.69
C MET A 117 -29.31 39.76 11.47
N SER A 118 -30.07 40.83 11.67
CA SER A 118 -30.91 41.47 10.65
C SER A 118 -30.19 41.95 9.38
N SER A 119 -28.91 42.35 9.49
CA SER A 119 -28.09 42.76 8.35
C SER A 119 -27.69 41.57 7.44
N VAL A 120 -27.48 40.39 8.01
CA VAL A 120 -27.00 39.20 7.33
C VAL A 120 -28.15 38.30 6.86
N TYR A 121 -29.27 38.30 7.59
CA TYR A 121 -30.42 37.47 7.28
C TYR A 121 -31.04 37.78 5.89
N GLY A 122 -30.97 39.04 5.48
CA GLY A 122 -31.38 39.43 4.14
C GLY A 122 -30.60 38.72 3.02
N GLU A 123 -29.27 38.71 3.15
CA GLU A 123 -28.36 38.03 2.19
C GLU A 123 -28.57 36.52 2.22
N LEU A 124 -28.71 35.93 3.39
CA LEU A 124 -29.00 34.51 3.54
C LEU A 124 -30.30 34.08 2.88
N LYS A 125 -31.35 34.90 3.03
CA LYS A 125 -32.69 34.66 2.46
C LYS A 125 -32.68 34.67 0.94
N GLU A 126 -31.83 35.48 0.32
CA GLU A 126 -31.72 35.60 -1.13
C GLU A 126 -30.74 34.60 -1.73
N ASP A 127 -29.59 34.39 -1.11
CA ASP A 127 -28.46 33.67 -1.70
C ASP A 127 -28.29 32.23 -1.23
N VAL A 128 -28.70 31.88 0.01
CA VAL A 128 -28.45 30.60 0.63
C VAL A 128 -29.73 29.77 0.76
N LEU A 129 -30.75 30.29 1.46
CA LEU A 129 -31.94 29.51 1.82
C LEU A 129 -32.69 28.92 0.61
N PRO A 130 -32.80 29.60 -0.55
CA PRO A 130 -33.47 29.01 -1.73
C PRO A 130 -32.75 27.77 -2.27
N LYS A 131 -31.42 27.73 -2.18
CA LYS A 131 -30.61 26.62 -2.69
C LYS A 131 -30.70 25.35 -1.82
N LEU A 132 -31.10 25.50 -0.56
CA LEU A 132 -31.34 24.41 0.38
C LEU A 132 -32.69 23.69 0.18
N ARG A 133 -33.57 24.29 -0.61
CA ARG A 133 -34.87 23.68 -0.97
C ARG A 133 -34.68 22.74 -2.15
N ARG A 134 -34.01 21.61 -1.88
CA ARG A 134 -33.50 20.72 -2.92
C ARG A 134 -33.90 19.27 -2.72
N ALA A 135 -33.87 18.50 -3.81
CA ALA A 135 -33.78 17.06 -3.80
C ALA A 135 -32.38 16.67 -4.27
N GLN A 136 -31.64 15.94 -3.47
CA GLN A 136 -30.29 15.48 -3.78
C GLN A 136 -30.34 14.03 -4.24
N LEU A 137 -29.73 13.75 -5.40
CA LEU A 137 -29.57 12.41 -5.90
C LEU A 137 -28.29 11.82 -5.34
N VAL A 138 -28.38 10.64 -4.76
CA VAL A 138 -27.25 9.92 -4.15
C VAL A 138 -27.17 8.52 -4.77
N ASN A 139 -25.98 8.17 -5.24
CA ASN A 139 -25.66 6.82 -5.65
C ASN A 139 -24.56 6.28 -4.71
N ASN A 140 -24.95 5.40 -3.79
CA ASN A 140 -24.02 4.70 -2.95
C ASN A 140 -23.51 3.47 -3.69
N MET A 141 -22.20 3.38 -3.88
CA MET A 141 -21.55 2.31 -4.62
C MET A 141 -20.62 1.53 -3.71
N GLU A 142 -20.77 0.21 -3.75
CA GLU A 142 -19.84 -0.74 -3.15
C GLU A 142 -19.14 -1.47 -4.29
N ILE A 143 -17.81 -1.31 -4.37
CA ILE A 143 -17.01 -1.89 -5.45
C ILE A 143 -16.25 -3.09 -4.89
N THR A 144 -16.56 -4.27 -5.42
CA THR A 144 -15.84 -5.49 -5.10
C THR A 144 -14.56 -5.56 -5.95
N GLY A 145 -13.40 -5.55 -5.30
CA GLY A 145 -12.11 -5.74 -5.95
C GLY A 145 -11.95 -7.15 -6.55
N LYS A 146 -10.90 -7.35 -7.36
CA LYS A 146 -10.54 -8.69 -7.82
C LYS A 146 -10.02 -9.53 -6.65
N SER A 147 -10.40 -10.80 -6.59
CA SER A 147 -9.85 -11.75 -5.64
C SER A 147 -8.40 -12.12 -6.00
N ASP A 148 -7.65 -12.66 -5.04
CA ASP A 148 -6.29 -13.15 -5.24
C ASP A 148 -6.20 -14.16 -6.39
N ALA A 149 -7.17 -15.07 -6.48
CA ALA A 149 -7.23 -16.07 -7.53
C ALA A 149 -7.44 -15.45 -8.93
N GLU A 150 -8.29 -14.44 -9.05
CA GLU A 150 -8.50 -13.72 -10.31
C GLU A 150 -7.26 -12.95 -10.72
N MET A 151 -6.61 -12.26 -9.77
CA MET A 151 -5.37 -11.53 -10.04
C MET A 151 -4.25 -12.48 -10.49
N GLN A 152 -4.09 -13.62 -9.82
CA GLN A 152 -3.12 -14.65 -10.21
C GLN A 152 -3.44 -15.24 -11.60
N ALA A 153 -4.71 -15.46 -11.93
CA ALA A 153 -5.12 -15.94 -13.26
C ALA A 153 -4.77 -14.92 -14.36
N LEU A 154 -4.95 -13.62 -14.10
CA LEU A 154 -4.56 -12.54 -15.02
C LEU A 154 -3.03 -12.49 -15.20
N VAL A 155 -2.26 -12.65 -14.14
CA VAL A 155 -0.78 -12.76 -14.23
C VAL A 155 -0.39 -13.95 -15.08
N ASN A 156 -0.96 -15.13 -14.83
CA ASN A 156 -0.63 -16.37 -15.54
C ASN A 156 -1.00 -16.30 -17.06
N SER A 157 -2.05 -15.55 -17.38
CA SER A 157 -2.47 -15.32 -18.78
C SER A 157 -1.75 -14.14 -19.45
N GLY A 158 -0.88 -13.43 -18.72
CA GLY A 158 -0.13 -12.27 -19.23
C GLY A 158 -0.95 -10.99 -19.38
N LYS A 159 -2.16 -10.94 -18.82
CA LYS A 159 -3.09 -9.79 -18.91
C LYS A 159 -2.87 -8.81 -17.77
N LEU A 160 -1.65 -8.28 -17.65
CA LEU A 160 -1.28 -7.34 -16.60
C LEU A 160 -1.95 -5.96 -16.75
N ASP A 161 -2.39 -5.63 -17.94
CA ASP A 161 -3.08 -4.39 -18.27
C ASP A 161 -4.49 -4.30 -17.67
N GLU A 162 -5.12 -5.44 -17.35
CA GLU A 162 -6.40 -5.55 -16.66
C GLU A 162 -6.27 -5.33 -15.14
N LEU A 163 -5.04 -5.20 -14.60
CA LEU A 163 -4.76 -4.92 -13.20
C LEU A 163 -4.38 -3.44 -13.00
N ASN A 164 -4.90 -2.85 -11.93
CA ASN A 164 -4.46 -1.53 -11.49
C ASN A 164 -3.16 -1.62 -10.66
N ASN A 165 -2.59 -0.47 -10.27
CA ASN A 165 -1.32 -0.41 -9.55
C ASN A 165 -1.35 -1.17 -8.20
N GLU A 166 -2.39 -0.96 -7.41
CA GLU A 166 -2.51 -1.63 -6.10
C GLU A 166 -2.69 -3.15 -6.26
N GLU A 167 -3.47 -3.58 -7.26
CA GLU A 167 -3.65 -5.00 -7.58
C GLU A 167 -2.34 -5.66 -8.06
N LEU A 168 -1.54 -4.95 -8.87
CA LEU A 168 -0.22 -5.42 -9.30
C LEU A 168 0.77 -5.54 -8.14
N LEU A 169 0.80 -4.54 -7.24
CA LEU A 169 1.63 -4.59 -6.05
C LEU A 169 1.19 -5.72 -5.10
N HIS A 170 -0.12 -5.88 -4.92
CA HIS A 170 -0.67 -6.94 -4.07
C HIS A 170 -0.38 -8.33 -4.64
N VAL A 171 -0.72 -8.59 -5.91
CA VAL A 171 -0.50 -9.92 -6.50
C VAL A 171 0.97 -10.31 -6.54
N ALA A 172 1.89 -9.34 -6.68
CA ALA A 172 3.32 -9.60 -6.59
C ALA A 172 3.74 -10.20 -5.23
N THR A 173 3.01 -9.90 -4.14
CA THR A 173 3.28 -10.51 -2.82
C THR A 173 2.92 -11.98 -2.77
N LEU A 174 1.98 -12.42 -3.59
CA LEU A 174 1.47 -13.80 -3.65
C LEU A 174 2.31 -14.71 -4.56
N ILE A 175 3.21 -14.14 -5.37
CA ILE A 175 4.04 -14.87 -6.32
C ILE A 175 5.32 -15.34 -5.62
N GLU A 176 5.57 -16.64 -5.61
CA GLU A 176 6.81 -17.22 -5.04
C GLU A 176 7.99 -17.12 -6.01
N ASP A 177 7.76 -17.34 -7.30
CA ASP A 177 8.80 -17.24 -8.34
C ASP A 177 9.25 -15.79 -8.52
N ASN A 178 10.50 -15.51 -8.14
CA ASN A 178 11.07 -14.17 -8.20
C ASN A 178 11.21 -13.63 -9.63
N ALA A 179 11.33 -14.48 -10.65
CA ALA A 179 11.40 -14.04 -12.04
C ALA A 179 10.02 -13.59 -12.54
N VAL A 180 8.95 -14.30 -12.15
CA VAL A 180 7.57 -13.89 -12.43
C VAL A 180 7.21 -12.64 -11.65
N LYS A 181 7.54 -12.60 -10.36
CA LYS A 181 7.36 -11.42 -9.49
C LYS A 181 8.03 -10.18 -10.08
N ALA A 182 9.28 -10.30 -10.52
CA ALA A 182 10.02 -9.20 -11.14
C ALA A 182 9.32 -8.68 -12.42
N LYS A 183 8.78 -9.56 -13.27
CA LYS A 183 8.03 -9.14 -14.47
C LYS A 183 6.78 -8.33 -14.13
N VAL A 184 6.00 -8.77 -13.13
CA VAL A 184 4.80 -8.05 -12.69
C VAL A 184 5.17 -6.68 -12.13
N LEU A 185 6.18 -6.63 -11.26
CA LEU A 185 6.66 -5.38 -10.66
C LEU A 185 7.31 -4.44 -11.69
N GLU A 186 8.02 -4.98 -12.68
CA GLU A 186 8.56 -4.19 -13.79
C GLU A 186 7.46 -3.54 -14.63
N TYR A 187 6.38 -4.29 -14.89
CA TYR A 187 5.19 -3.73 -15.57
C TYR A 187 4.54 -2.62 -14.74
N ALA A 188 4.30 -2.86 -13.45
CA ALA A 188 3.73 -1.86 -12.53
C ALA A 188 4.60 -0.60 -12.47
N ALA A 189 5.92 -0.78 -12.27
CA ALA A 189 6.89 0.30 -12.17
C ALA A 189 6.90 1.19 -13.42
N LYS A 190 6.91 0.59 -14.61
CA LYS A 190 6.94 1.34 -15.88
C LYS A 190 5.60 2.01 -16.23
N LYS A 191 4.48 1.38 -15.87
CA LYS A 191 3.14 1.91 -16.20
C LYS A 191 2.71 3.05 -15.29
N TYR A 192 3.09 2.98 -14.01
CA TYR A 192 2.57 3.89 -12.97
C TYR A 192 3.61 4.82 -12.36
N ASP A 193 4.90 4.67 -12.69
CA ASP A 193 6.01 5.42 -12.09
C ASP A 193 5.96 5.43 -10.54
N ASP A 194 5.59 4.30 -9.94
CA ASP A 194 5.43 4.16 -8.50
C ASP A 194 6.75 3.73 -7.84
N SER A 195 7.25 4.54 -6.90
CA SER A 195 8.47 4.24 -6.13
C SER A 195 8.38 2.92 -5.36
N ARG A 196 7.18 2.50 -4.93
CA ARG A 196 6.95 1.21 -4.24
C ARG A 196 7.18 0.03 -5.19
N ALA A 197 6.68 0.13 -6.42
CA ALA A 197 6.90 -0.89 -7.45
C ALA A 197 8.39 -1.06 -7.75
N TYR A 198 9.13 0.04 -7.92
CA TYR A 198 10.57 0.00 -8.12
C TYR A 198 11.33 -0.53 -6.90
N THR A 199 10.90 -0.22 -5.68
CA THR A 199 11.50 -0.74 -4.45
C THR A 199 11.33 -2.26 -4.35
N ASN A 200 10.12 -2.76 -4.61
CA ASN A 200 9.81 -4.19 -4.60
C ASN A 200 10.50 -4.93 -5.74
N LEU A 201 10.62 -4.31 -6.92
CA LEU A 201 11.39 -4.84 -8.04
C LEU A 201 12.88 -5.00 -7.70
N GLY A 202 13.46 -4.02 -7.04
CA GLY A 202 14.83 -4.09 -6.54
C GLY A 202 15.03 -5.23 -5.54
N ALA A 203 14.07 -5.43 -4.63
CA ALA A 203 14.09 -6.55 -3.69
C ALA A 203 14.01 -7.92 -4.42
N ALA A 204 13.14 -8.02 -5.44
CA ALA A 204 13.05 -9.24 -6.25
C ALA A 204 14.37 -9.55 -6.98
N TYR A 205 15.03 -8.56 -7.56
CA TYR A 205 16.35 -8.74 -8.19
C TYR A 205 17.43 -9.11 -7.17
N LEU A 206 17.40 -8.57 -5.94
CA LEU A 206 18.30 -9.00 -4.87
C LEU A 206 18.13 -10.49 -4.55
N GLN A 207 16.89 -10.97 -4.45
CA GLN A 207 16.60 -12.38 -4.22
C GLN A 207 17.06 -13.29 -5.37
N MET A 208 17.12 -12.74 -6.60
CA MET A 208 17.67 -13.43 -7.77
C MET A 208 19.20 -13.33 -7.86
N GLY A 209 19.86 -12.58 -6.97
CA GLY A 209 21.31 -12.34 -6.98
C GLY A 209 21.77 -11.35 -8.04
N ASP A 210 20.86 -10.60 -8.67
CA ASP A 210 21.17 -9.60 -9.70
C ASP A 210 21.32 -8.21 -9.07
N ALA A 211 22.49 -7.95 -8.49
CA ALA A 211 22.78 -6.70 -7.79
C ALA A 211 22.70 -5.47 -8.72
N ASP A 212 23.08 -5.60 -9.98
CA ASP A 212 23.10 -4.48 -10.93
C ASP A 212 21.67 -4.03 -11.26
N LYS A 213 20.77 -4.98 -11.58
CA LYS A 213 19.36 -4.65 -11.80
C LYS A 213 18.67 -4.15 -10.53
N ALA A 214 19.02 -4.70 -9.38
CA ALA A 214 18.51 -4.22 -8.11
C ALA A 214 18.87 -2.75 -7.89
N LEU A 215 20.16 -2.38 -8.07
CA LEU A 215 20.62 -0.99 -7.95
C LEU A 215 19.93 -0.06 -8.94
N ALA A 216 19.75 -0.49 -10.19
CA ALA A 216 19.05 0.30 -11.20
C ALA A 216 17.59 0.61 -10.79
N ALA A 217 16.85 -0.42 -10.35
CA ALA A 217 15.48 -0.26 -9.91
C ALA A 217 15.37 0.62 -8.64
N LEU A 218 16.18 0.34 -7.63
CA LEU A 218 16.16 1.09 -6.36
C LEU A 218 16.58 2.56 -6.54
N THR A 219 17.53 2.83 -7.44
CA THR A 219 17.90 4.21 -7.80
C THR A 219 16.74 4.95 -8.44
N GLN A 220 15.94 4.27 -9.28
CA GLN A 220 14.75 4.87 -9.85
C GLN A 220 13.69 5.14 -8.77
N ALA A 221 13.52 4.25 -7.80
CA ALA A 221 12.63 4.50 -6.65
C ALA A 221 13.00 5.78 -5.89
N VAL A 222 14.30 6.02 -5.67
CA VAL A 222 14.80 7.27 -5.04
C VAL A 222 14.46 8.49 -5.88
N LYS A 223 14.68 8.44 -7.20
CA LYS A 223 14.35 9.55 -8.11
C LYS A 223 12.87 9.93 -8.10
N LEU A 224 11.99 8.96 -7.86
CA LEU A 224 10.55 9.16 -7.71
C LEU A 224 10.15 9.62 -6.28
N GLY A 225 11.10 10.02 -5.46
CA GLY A 225 10.86 10.54 -4.12
C GLY A 225 10.68 9.47 -3.04
N GLY A 226 10.96 8.20 -3.34
CA GLY A 226 10.95 7.13 -2.35
C GLY A 226 12.00 7.36 -1.27
N ASN A 227 11.60 7.23 -0.01
CA ASN A 227 12.50 7.33 1.14
C ASN A 227 11.94 6.53 2.33
N THR A 228 11.84 5.21 2.15
CA THR A 228 11.40 4.31 3.22
C THR A 228 12.59 3.55 3.81
N GLN A 229 12.39 2.97 4.98
CA GLN A 229 13.40 2.11 5.61
C GLN A 229 13.73 0.91 4.71
N GLU A 230 12.71 0.31 4.08
CA GLU A 230 12.86 -0.83 3.16
C GLU A 230 13.70 -0.46 1.94
N LEU A 231 13.44 0.71 1.33
CA LEU A 231 14.24 1.19 0.19
C LEU A 231 15.70 1.40 0.58
N ASN A 232 15.95 2.05 1.72
CA ASN A 232 17.32 2.28 2.21
C ASN A 232 18.02 0.96 2.57
N SER A 233 17.32 0.01 3.17
CA SER A 233 17.85 -1.33 3.44
C SER A 233 18.19 -2.08 2.16
N ASN A 234 17.30 -2.07 1.18
CA ASN A 234 17.52 -2.73 -0.11
C ASN A 234 18.69 -2.08 -0.89
N LEU A 235 18.82 -0.74 -0.87
CA LEU A 235 19.96 -0.05 -1.46
C LEU A 235 21.29 -0.44 -0.81
N ALA A 236 21.31 -0.54 0.52
CA ALA A 236 22.49 -1.02 1.23
C ALA A 236 22.83 -2.46 0.87
N LEU A 237 21.84 -3.36 0.85
CA LEU A 237 22.03 -4.77 0.49
C LEU A 237 22.51 -4.93 -0.96
N ALA A 238 21.95 -4.16 -1.90
CA ALA A 238 22.35 -4.19 -3.30
C ALA A 238 23.79 -3.70 -3.48
N ASN A 239 24.19 -2.65 -2.77
CA ASN A 239 25.59 -2.18 -2.77
C ASN A 239 26.53 -3.21 -2.13
N LEU A 240 26.14 -3.86 -1.01
CA LEU A 240 26.94 -4.93 -0.43
C LEU A 240 27.09 -6.11 -1.40
N ALA A 241 26.02 -6.52 -2.08
CA ALA A 241 26.07 -7.59 -3.08
C ALA A 241 26.96 -7.25 -4.28
N ALA A 242 27.02 -5.97 -4.68
CA ALA A 242 27.92 -5.46 -5.70
C ALA A 242 29.36 -5.23 -5.21
N GLY A 243 29.66 -5.45 -3.92
CA GLY A 243 30.96 -5.19 -3.31
C GLY A 243 31.25 -3.73 -2.96
N ASN A 244 30.25 -2.85 -3.06
CA ASN A 244 30.36 -1.40 -2.83
C ASN A 244 30.10 -1.05 -1.35
N VAL A 245 30.97 -1.48 -0.43
CA VAL A 245 30.76 -1.32 1.03
C VAL A 245 30.63 0.14 1.46
N ASP A 246 31.41 1.06 0.86
CA ASP A 246 31.36 2.48 1.20
C ASP A 246 30.03 3.13 0.76
N GLU A 247 29.49 2.73 -0.38
CA GLU A 247 28.17 3.17 -0.81
C GLU A 247 27.06 2.61 0.11
N ALA A 248 27.14 1.31 0.47
CA ALA A 248 26.19 0.70 1.40
C ALA A 248 26.12 1.45 2.73
N LYS A 249 27.25 1.92 3.24
CA LYS A 249 27.35 2.69 4.50
C LYS A 249 26.53 3.98 4.48
N LYS A 250 26.35 4.62 3.33
CA LYS A 250 25.56 5.85 3.22
C LYS A 250 24.08 5.65 3.62
N TYR A 251 23.57 4.46 3.44
CA TYR A 251 22.19 4.08 3.78
C TYR A 251 22.05 3.52 5.20
N ALA A 252 23.16 3.28 5.92
CA ALA A 252 23.13 2.61 7.22
C ALA A 252 22.23 3.32 8.26
N ALA A 253 22.22 4.66 8.28
CA ALA A 253 21.41 5.41 9.26
C ALA A 253 19.91 5.11 9.15
N ALA A 254 19.40 5.00 7.91
CA ALA A 254 17.99 4.78 7.60
C ALA A 254 17.60 3.30 7.39
N ALA A 255 18.57 2.38 7.31
CA ALA A 255 18.34 0.96 7.14
C ALA A 255 17.80 0.28 8.42
N ASP A 256 17.26 -0.92 8.28
CA ASP A 256 16.87 -1.75 9.41
C ASP A 256 18.08 -2.27 10.22
N ALA A 257 17.81 -2.82 11.41
CA ALA A 257 18.86 -3.25 12.33
C ALA A 257 19.70 -4.41 11.79
N GLN A 258 19.11 -5.31 11.00
CA GLN A 258 19.83 -6.45 10.41
C GLN A 258 20.76 -5.97 9.31
N THR A 259 20.28 -5.09 8.41
CA THR A 259 21.08 -4.49 7.35
C THR A 259 22.24 -3.66 7.92
N LYS A 260 22.01 -2.88 8.98
CA LYS A 260 23.08 -2.18 9.72
C LYS A 260 24.18 -3.12 10.19
N SER A 261 23.81 -4.28 10.70
CA SER A 261 24.75 -5.29 11.20
C SER A 261 25.51 -5.97 10.06
N LEU A 262 24.88 -6.18 8.90
CA LEU A 262 25.56 -6.68 7.69
C LEU A 262 26.59 -5.68 7.16
N ILE A 263 26.24 -4.38 7.15
CA ILE A 263 27.19 -3.32 6.79
C ILE A 263 28.39 -3.31 7.75
N ALA A 264 28.13 -3.42 9.06
CA ALA A 264 29.20 -3.49 10.08
C ALA A 264 30.11 -4.72 9.87
N ALA A 265 29.52 -5.87 9.54
CA ALA A 265 30.30 -7.07 9.20
C ALA A 265 31.16 -6.86 7.96
N ALA A 266 30.63 -6.24 6.90
CA ALA A 266 31.37 -5.94 5.69
C ALA A 266 32.52 -4.94 5.93
N GLN A 267 32.44 -4.13 6.99
CA GLN A 267 33.50 -3.23 7.46
C GLN A 267 34.49 -3.89 8.42
N GLY A 268 34.37 -5.19 8.67
CA GLY A 268 35.27 -5.91 9.59
C GLY A 268 34.87 -5.85 11.07
N GLN A 269 33.72 -5.27 11.41
CA GLN A 269 33.20 -5.19 12.80
C GLN A 269 32.46 -6.48 13.16
N TYR A 270 33.15 -7.62 13.10
CA TYR A 270 32.52 -8.93 13.16
C TYR A 270 31.92 -9.26 14.53
N GLY A 271 32.50 -8.82 15.64
CA GLY A 271 32.02 -9.09 16.99
C GLY A 271 30.62 -8.53 17.22
N ASP A 272 30.43 -7.24 16.91
CA ASP A 272 29.14 -6.55 17.01
C ASP A 272 28.08 -7.13 16.06
N ALA A 273 28.52 -7.49 14.85
CA ALA A 273 27.64 -8.10 13.85
C ALA A 273 27.19 -9.50 14.29
N ALA A 274 28.07 -10.35 14.80
CA ALA A 274 27.75 -11.69 15.29
C ALA A 274 26.72 -11.67 16.42
N ALA A 275 26.78 -10.64 17.29
CA ALA A 275 25.84 -10.49 18.41
C ALA A 275 24.42 -10.05 17.99
N LYS A 276 24.30 -9.37 16.86
CA LYS A 276 23.03 -8.74 16.40
C LYS A 276 22.37 -9.50 15.24
N LEU A 277 23.15 -10.22 14.43
CA LEU A 277 22.63 -11.05 13.34
C LEU A 277 22.07 -12.38 13.89
N LYS A 278 21.36 -13.11 13.03
CA LYS A 278 20.81 -14.43 13.35
C LYS A 278 21.19 -15.44 12.27
N GLY A 279 21.08 -16.73 12.60
CA GLY A 279 21.25 -17.83 11.67
C GLY A 279 22.61 -17.82 10.98
N TYR A 280 22.60 -18.13 9.68
CA TYR A 280 23.82 -18.23 8.87
C TYR A 280 24.70 -16.97 8.89
N ASN A 281 24.10 -15.77 8.80
CA ASN A 281 24.87 -14.52 8.80
C ASN A 281 25.59 -14.26 10.13
N ALA A 282 24.94 -14.59 11.26
CA ALA A 282 25.60 -14.53 12.57
C ALA A 282 26.76 -15.51 12.66
N ALA A 283 26.58 -16.72 12.13
CA ALA A 283 27.64 -17.75 12.12
C ALA A 283 28.83 -17.31 11.26
N VAL A 284 28.62 -16.74 10.09
CA VAL A 284 29.71 -16.17 9.25
C VAL A 284 30.48 -15.11 10.03
N ALA A 285 29.77 -14.14 10.62
CA ALA A 285 30.41 -13.08 11.41
C ALA A 285 31.20 -13.64 12.61
N ALA A 286 30.66 -14.63 13.30
CA ALA A 286 31.33 -15.29 14.40
C ALA A 286 32.59 -16.04 13.95
N VAL A 287 32.56 -16.73 12.80
CA VAL A 287 33.76 -17.39 12.23
C VAL A 287 34.81 -16.34 11.88
N MET A 288 34.42 -15.22 11.30
CA MET A 288 35.34 -14.12 10.99
C MET A 288 35.91 -13.45 12.25
N ASN A 289 35.15 -13.44 13.34
CA ASN A 289 35.61 -12.99 14.67
C ASN A 289 36.41 -14.09 15.45
N ASN A 290 36.63 -15.24 14.82
CA ASN A 290 37.27 -16.40 15.42
C ASN A 290 36.54 -16.99 16.65
N ASP A 291 35.24 -16.72 16.81
CA ASP A 291 34.39 -17.35 17.83
C ASP A 291 33.62 -18.53 17.24
N LEU A 292 34.32 -19.67 17.20
CA LEU A 292 33.77 -20.91 16.63
C LEU A 292 32.62 -21.49 17.46
N SER A 293 32.58 -21.19 18.77
CA SER A 293 31.48 -21.61 19.64
C SER A 293 30.20 -20.91 19.32
N ALA A 294 30.23 -19.56 19.21
CA ALA A 294 29.08 -18.75 18.77
C ALA A 294 28.64 -19.16 17.37
N ALA A 295 29.56 -19.42 16.44
CA ALA A 295 29.26 -19.86 15.10
C ALA A 295 28.46 -21.16 15.06
N LYS A 296 28.85 -22.16 15.83
CA LYS A 296 28.11 -23.43 15.95
C LYS A 296 26.71 -23.22 16.51
N LYS A 297 26.61 -22.40 17.56
CA LYS A 297 25.30 -22.06 18.15
C LYS A 297 24.38 -21.38 17.15
N ALA A 298 24.90 -20.43 16.37
CA ALA A 298 24.14 -19.72 15.37
C ALA A 298 23.66 -20.61 14.20
N LEU A 299 24.42 -21.67 13.88
CA LEU A 299 24.03 -22.66 12.86
C LEU A 299 23.05 -23.72 13.37
N ALA A 300 22.70 -23.72 14.67
CA ALA A 300 21.76 -24.71 15.18
C ALA A 300 20.40 -24.57 14.47
N GLY A 301 19.96 -25.67 13.80
CA GLY A 301 18.71 -25.68 13.02
C GLY A 301 18.83 -25.21 11.56
N GLU A 302 19.97 -24.67 11.14
CA GLU A 302 20.19 -24.31 9.73
C GLU A 302 20.50 -25.56 8.89
N ASN A 303 19.76 -25.76 7.79
CA ASN A 303 19.87 -26.97 6.96
C ASN A 303 20.24 -26.67 5.50
N SER A 304 20.73 -25.49 5.17
CA SER A 304 21.15 -25.12 3.82
C SER A 304 22.51 -25.75 3.44
N ALA A 305 22.79 -25.80 2.14
CA ALA A 305 24.09 -26.22 1.62
C ALA A 305 25.23 -25.32 2.15
N ASP A 306 25.00 -24.01 2.21
CA ASP A 306 25.96 -23.05 2.76
C ASP A 306 26.19 -23.22 4.25
N ALA A 307 25.16 -23.61 5.02
CA ALA A 307 25.32 -23.91 6.45
C ALA A 307 26.21 -25.13 6.67
N ASP A 308 26.04 -26.21 5.88
CA ASP A 308 26.90 -27.39 5.95
C ASP A 308 28.33 -27.06 5.49
N TYR A 309 28.49 -26.22 4.48
CA TYR A 309 29.78 -25.71 4.05
C TYR A 309 30.51 -24.97 5.20
N LEU A 310 29.77 -24.05 5.86
CA LEU A 310 30.34 -23.30 6.99
C LEU A 310 30.70 -24.22 8.18
N ARG A 311 29.90 -25.26 8.44
CA ARG A 311 30.25 -26.31 9.45
C ARG A 311 31.54 -27.04 9.07
N ALA A 312 31.76 -27.33 7.79
CA ALA A 312 33.00 -27.89 7.32
C ALA A 312 34.20 -26.95 7.57
N VAL A 313 34.05 -25.67 7.32
CA VAL A 313 35.07 -24.65 7.63
C VAL A 313 35.36 -24.59 9.13
N ILE A 314 34.33 -24.58 9.98
CA ILE A 314 34.47 -24.56 11.44
C ILE A 314 35.23 -25.80 11.92
N ALA A 315 34.80 -26.99 11.50
CA ALA A 315 35.45 -28.25 11.87
C ALA A 315 36.91 -28.30 11.39
N THR A 316 37.22 -27.78 10.20
CA THR A 316 38.61 -27.68 9.71
C THR A 316 39.45 -26.77 10.59
N LYS A 317 38.89 -25.62 11.02
CA LYS A 317 39.59 -24.69 11.94
C LYS A 317 39.84 -25.31 13.32
N GLU A 318 38.98 -26.23 13.78
CA GLU A 318 39.12 -27.00 15.04
C GLU A 318 40.03 -28.19 14.89
N GLY A 319 40.45 -28.54 13.69
CA GLY A 319 41.28 -29.73 13.44
C GLY A 319 40.51 -31.05 13.32
N ASP A 320 39.20 -31.04 13.36
CA ASP A 320 38.33 -32.22 13.17
C ASP A 320 38.10 -32.49 11.67
N MET A 321 39.11 -33.11 11.04
CA MET A 321 39.06 -33.37 9.58
C MET A 321 37.99 -34.41 9.22
N LYS A 322 37.60 -35.29 10.14
CA LYS A 322 36.52 -36.26 9.89
C LYS A 322 35.16 -35.57 9.76
N THR A 323 34.81 -34.75 10.73
CA THR A 323 33.58 -33.96 10.68
C THR A 323 33.60 -32.96 9.53
N ALA A 324 34.74 -32.31 9.29
CA ALA A 324 34.90 -31.39 8.16
C ALA A 324 34.57 -32.06 6.82
N GLY A 325 35.13 -33.26 6.58
CA GLY A 325 34.88 -34.02 5.36
C GLY A 325 33.41 -34.45 5.22
N ALA A 326 32.78 -34.89 6.30
CA ALA A 326 31.38 -35.27 6.30
C ALA A 326 30.45 -34.07 5.96
N GLN A 327 30.69 -32.93 6.59
CA GLN A 327 29.91 -31.72 6.35
C GLN A 327 30.12 -31.16 4.91
N LEU A 328 31.34 -31.20 4.40
CA LEU A 328 31.59 -30.74 3.04
C LEU A 328 30.95 -31.66 2.01
N LYS A 329 30.91 -32.98 2.22
CA LYS A 329 30.13 -33.89 1.34
C LYS A 329 28.65 -33.62 1.40
N ALA A 330 28.08 -33.34 2.56
CA ALA A 330 26.69 -32.99 2.73
C ALA A 330 26.36 -31.67 1.97
N ALA A 331 27.22 -30.65 2.07
CA ALA A 331 27.08 -29.40 1.35
C ALA A 331 27.08 -29.63 -0.17
N VAL A 332 28.04 -30.37 -0.69
CA VAL A 332 28.17 -30.65 -2.13
C VAL A 332 27.05 -31.55 -2.66
N ALA A 333 26.49 -32.41 -1.84
CA ALA A 333 25.31 -33.21 -2.19
C ALA A 333 24.06 -32.35 -2.38
N LYS A 334 23.94 -31.24 -1.63
CA LYS A 334 22.84 -30.28 -1.76
C LYS A 334 23.08 -29.26 -2.89
N ASP A 335 24.35 -28.86 -3.07
CA ASP A 335 24.77 -27.92 -4.15
C ASP A 335 26.14 -28.34 -4.68
N SER A 336 26.15 -28.94 -5.88
CA SER A 336 27.36 -29.42 -6.52
C SER A 336 28.38 -28.33 -6.90
N ALA A 337 27.93 -27.06 -7.06
CA ALA A 337 28.80 -25.94 -7.37
C ALA A 337 29.78 -25.63 -6.22
N LEU A 338 29.43 -26.01 -4.96
CA LEU A 338 30.28 -25.82 -3.79
C LEU A 338 31.60 -26.65 -3.84
N ALA A 339 31.64 -27.74 -4.62
CA ALA A 339 32.87 -28.50 -4.79
C ALA A 339 33.98 -27.64 -5.42
N LYS A 340 33.66 -26.87 -6.45
CA LYS A 340 34.60 -25.94 -7.11
C LYS A 340 35.02 -24.80 -6.17
N LYS A 341 34.08 -24.28 -5.37
CA LYS A 341 34.35 -23.22 -4.38
C LYS A 341 35.31 -23.79 -3.29
N ALA A 342 35.01 -24.95 -2.75
CA ALA A 342 35.79 -25.60 -1.69
C ALA A 342 37.24 -25.87 -2.08
N SER A 343 37.49 -26.30 -3.32
CA SER A 343 38.85 -26.56 -3.80
C SER A 343 39.77 -25.35 -3.81
N LYS A 344 39.19 -24.14 -3.81
CA LYS A 344 39.89 -22.86 -3.80
C LYS A 344 39.88 -22.15 -2.45
N ASP A 345 39.06 -22.64 -1.50
CA ASP A 345 38.93 -22.03 -0.18
C ASP A 345 40.14 -22.26 0.68
N VAL A 346 40.78 -21.18 1.12
CA VAL A 346 41.96 -21.22 1.96
C VAL A 346 41.67 -21.83 3.33
N ASN A 347 40.44 -21.71 3.86
CA ASN A 347 40.04 -22.28 5.13
C ASN A 347 39.92 -23.82 5.09
N LEU A 348 39.66 -24.40 3.90
CA LEU A 348 39.55 -25.84 3.69
C LEU A 348 40.87 -26.50 3.24
N LYS A 349 41.94 -25.72 3.00
CA LYS A 349 43.25 -26.30 2.63
C LYS A 349 43.74 -27.36 3.57
N PRO A 350 43.61 -27.23 4.92
CA PRO A 350 44.05 -28.32 5.83
C PRO A 350 43.29 -29.62 5.60
N LEU A 351 41.97 -29.56 5.32
CA LEU A 351 41.16 -30.74 5.02
C LEU A 351 41.67 -31.46 3.76
N PHE A 352 41.93 -30.73 2.69
CA PHE A 352 42.45 -31.33 1.45
C PHE A 352 43.87 -31.90 1.64
N LYS A 353 44.71 -31.25 2.45
CA LYS A 353 46.04 -31.76 2.79
C LYS A 353 46.00 -33.08 3.65
N SER A 354 44.93 -33.30 4.40
CA SER A 354 44.70 -34.53 5.13
C SER A 354 44.30 -35.74 4.26
N GLY A 355 44.22 -35.54 2.94
CA GLY A 355 43.86 -36.60 1.97
C GLY A 355 42.37 -36.70 1.65
N PHE A 356 41.57 -35.70 2.05
CA PHE A 356 40.15 -35.68 1.71
C PHE A 356 39.90 -35.58 0.19
N LYS A 357 38.97 -36.44 -0.29
CA LYS A 357 38.43 -36.41 -1.66
C LYS A 357 36.90 -36.44 -1.57
N PHE A 358 36.23 -35.76 -2.52
CA PHE A 358 34.76 -35.74 -2.64
C PHE A 358 34.17 -37.13 -2.86
#